data_77a4104c6a0c1156a5215da7ef653ff3
#
_entry.id   77a4104c6a0c1156a5215da7ef653ff3
#
_cell.length_a   1.000
_cell.length_b   1.000
_cell.length_c   1.000
_cell.angle_alpha   90.00
_cell.angle_beta   90.00
_cell.angle_gamma   90.00
#
_symmetry.space_group_name_H-M   'P 1'
#
loop_
_entity.id
_entity.type
_entity.pdbx_description
1 polymer ?
#
loop_
_entity_poly.entity_id
_entity_poly.type
_entity_poly.pdbx_seq_one_letter_code
_entity_poly.pdbx_strand_id
1 'polypeptide(L)'
;MFERVTDEEERGQVGIGTLIVFIAMVLVAAIAAGVLINTAGLLQSQAVATGEESTAQVSNVVEVNSATGQVVDPDWEESEDFDDVTFEFNTDIDVAGDDTVGVTLEDVDEEIIDGEDGTEIALDSDGTDTIEDVDGVTGVTEVTVDFDATDDSIVDEESIELRVTESLIDEHEDGLPITIEDDGDGEISLSAPDNLVNDGVYDEVRSASIMVSLGPGADAVDLSSATFEFIGDETVRGQPSELEDLEIQDLDGENVDNQVLESDENLQVHIDLASDVDGFNTIEAGDSAEFQITTADGAQTIEVLMAPSTLTDDAVSL
;
A
#
# COMPACT_ATOMS: atom_id res chain seq x y z
N MET A 1 -97.62 -33.38 37.02
CA MET A 1 -96.99 -32.34 37.81
C MET A 1 -95.44 -32.56 37.94
N PHE A 2 -94.90 -33.28 37.02
CA PHE A 2 -93.45 -33.62 37.00
C PHE A 2 -92.70 -33.02 35.76
N GLU A 3 -93.39 -32.50 34.78
CA GLU A 3 -92.77 -31.95 33.57
C GLU A 3 -92.02 -30.61 33.75
N ARG A 4 -92.32 -29.83 34.79
CA ARG A 4 -91.70 -28.54 35.03
C ARG A 4 -90.29 -28.62 35.65
N VAL A 5 -90.00 -29.71 36.34
CA VAL A 5 -88.68 -29.85 37.01
C VAL A 5 -87.60 -30.23 36.02
N THR A 6 -87.90 -31.03 35.00
CA THR A 6 -86.99 -31.43 33.95
C THR A 6 -86.61 -30.23 33.06
N ASP A 7 -87.55 -29.33 32.74
CA ASP A 7 -87.32 -28.14 31.94
C ASP A 7 -86.34 -27.09 32.63
N GLU A 8 -86.43 -26.98 33.97
CA GLU A 8 -85.52 -26.10 34.72
C GLU A 8 -84.08 -26.67 34.84
N GLU A 9 -83.99 -28.03 35.00
CA GLU A 9 -82.67 -28.67 35.03
C GLU A 9 -81.98 -28.65 33.66
N GLU A 10 -82.73 -28.88 32.56
CA GLU A 10 -82.21 -28.80 31.21
C GLU A 10 -81.72 -27.33 30.87
N ARG A 11 -82.50 -26.33 31.27
CA ARG A 11 -82.09 -24.91 31.11
C ARG A 11 -80.88 -24.57 31.94
N GLY A 12 -80.77 -25.11 33.16
CA GLY A 12 -79.55 -24.95 33.99
C GLY A 12 -78.37 -25.61 33.39
N GLN A 13 -78.50 -26.81 32.85
CA GLN A 13 -77.36 -27.52 32.20
C GLN A 13 -76.95 -26.89 30.90
N VAL A 14 -77.86 -26.37 30.09
CA VAL A 14 -77.51 -25.56 28.88
C VAL A 14 -76.79 -24.25 29.29
N GLY A 15 -77.24 -23.58 30.37
CA GLY A 15 -76.60 -22.33 30.89
C GLY A 15 -75.14 -22.56 31.37
N ILE A 16 -74.91 -23.68 32.08
CA ILE A 16 -73.57 -24.07 32.52
C ILE A 16 -72.71 -24.46 31.32
N GLY A 17 -73.23 -25.20 30.35
CA GLY A 17 -72.53 -25.61 29.15
C GLY A 17 -72.09 -24.39 28.31
N THR A 18 -72.96 -23.41 28.12
CA THR A 18 -72.62 -22.15 27.41
C THR A 18 -71.61 -21.30 28.16
N LEU A 19 -71.68 -21.27 29.50
CA LEU A 19 -70.68 -20.57 30.31
C LEU A 19 -69.31 -21.20 30.19
N ILE A 20 -69.20 -22.53 30.23
CA ILE A 20 -67.92 -23.24 30.08
C ILE A 20 -67.32 -22.99 28.70
N VAL A 21 -68.11 -23.07 27.64
CA VAL A 21 -67.64 -22.77 26.26
C VAL A 21 -67.17 -21.33 26.12
N PHE A 22 -67.92 -20.39 26.74
CA PHE A 22 -67.54 -18.98 26.71
C PHE A 22 -66.17 -18.76 27.42
N ILE A 23 -65.99 -19.32 28.65
CA ILE A 23 -64.73 -19.20 29.38
C ILE A 23 -63.60 -19.87 28.59
N ALA A 24 -63.83 -21.05 27.99
CA ALA A 24 -62.84 -21.72 27.17
C ALA A 24 -62.42 -20.86 25.95
N MET A 25 -63.39 -20.26 25.24
CA MET A 25 -63.09 -19.36 24.11
C MET A 25 -62.29 -18.11 24.53
N VAL A 26 -62.68 -17.50 25.65
CA VAL A 26 -61.96 -16.32 26.19
C VAL A 26 -60.54 -16.71 26.58
N LEU A 27 -60.33 -17.86 27.20
CA LEU A 27 -59.00 -18.34 27.60
C LEU A 27 -58.13 -18.65 26.38
N VAL A 28 -58.67 -19.32 25.38
CA VAL A 28 -57.94 -19.58 24.13
C VAL A 28 -57.62 -18.25 23.41
N ALA A 29 -58.59 -17.34 23.36
CA ALA A 29 -58.35 -16.00 22.75
C ALA A 29 -57.28 -15.20 23.49
N ALA A 30 -57.26 -15.27 24.83
CA ALA A 30 -56.23 -14.60 25.62
C ALA A 30 -54.81 -15.17 25.37
N ILE A 31 -54.70 -16.51 25.32
CA ILE A 31 -53.40 -17.16 25.02
C ILE A 31 -52.99 -16.81 23.59
N ALA A 32 -53.89 -16.91 22.62
CA ALA A 32 -53.61 -16.57 21.23
C ALA A 32 -53.17 -15.09 21.09
N ALA A 33 -53.85 -14.17 21.77
CA ALA A 33 -53.48 -12.77 21.80
C ALA A 33 -52.07 -12.53 22.41
N GLY A 34 -51.77 -13.24 23.50
CA GLY A 34 -50.44 -13.18 24.14
C GLY A 34 -49.30 -13.64 23.21
N VAL A 35 -49.53 -14.75 22.50
CA VAL A 35 -48.58 -15.26 21.50
C VAL A 35 -48.40 -14.27 20.35
N LEU A 36 -49.51 -13.72 19.82
CA LEU A 36 -49.46 -12.76 18.72
C LEU A 36 -48.75 -11.48 19.12
N ILE A 37 -48.99 -10.94 20.30
CA ILE A 37 -48.31 -9.73 20.80
C ILE A 37 -46.80 -9.99 20.97
N ASN A 38 -46.44 -11.13 21.54
CA ASN A 38 -45.04 -11.51 21.70
C ASN A 38 -44.34 -11.69 20.35
N THR A 39 -44.96 -12.35 19.40
CA THR A 39 -44.45 -12.55 18.05
C THR A 39 -44.34 -11.22 17.29
N ALA A 40 -45.35 -10.36 17.42
CA ALA A 40 -45.33 -9.03 16.80
C ALA A 40 -44.20 -8.14 17.38
N GLY A 41 -43.97 -8.21 18.70
CA GLY A 41 -42.86 -7.51 19.33
C GLY A 41 -41.50 -7.99 18.85
N LEU A 42 -41.34 -9.32 18.69
CA LEU A 42 -40.09 -9.88 18.13
C LEU A 42 -39.87 -9.44 16.67
N LEU A 43 -40.91 -9.50 15.85
CA LEU A 43 -40.85 -9.08 14.44
C LEU A 43 -40.55 -7.57 14.32
N GLN A 44 -41.14 -6.77 15.20
CA GLN A 44 -40.87 -5.32 15.23
C GLN A 44 -39.43 -5.04 15.61
N SER A 45 -38.88 -5.73 16.62
CA SER A 45 -37.47 -5.59 17.00
C SER A 45 -36.53 -5.97 15.85
N GLN A 46 -36.81 -7.10 15.16
CA GLN A 46 -36.02 -7.49 14.00
C GLN A 46 -36.12 -6.48 12.83
N ALA A 47 -37.30 -5.96 12.58
CA ALA A 47 -37.51 -4.97 11.51
C ALA A 47 -36.75 -3.66 11.79
N VAL A 48 -36.73 -3.21 13.06
CA VAL A 48 -35.96 -2.03 13.46
C VAL A 48 -34.46 -2.31 13.30
N ALA A 49 -33.96 -3.43 13.82
CA ALA A 49 -32.55 -3.81 13.71
C ALA A 49 -32.10 -3.90 12.22
N THR A 50 -32.89 -4.55 11.37
CA THR A 50 -32.59 -4.63 9.93
C THR A 50 -32.63 -3.24 9.27
N GLY A 51 -33.56 -2.37 9.71
CA GLY A 51 -33.64 -1.01 9.21
C GLY A 51 -32.42 -0.17 9.60
N GLU A 52 -31.97 -0.29 10.85
CA GLU A 52 -30.74 0.39 11.33
C GLU A 52 -29.50 -0.13 10.60
N GLU A 53 -29.33 -1.45 10.46
CA GLU A 53 -28.21 -2.06 9.74
C GLU A 53 -28.21 -1.64 8.25
N SER A 54 -29.35 -1.64 7.59
CA SER A 54 -29.45 -1.18 6.19
C SER A 54 -29.16 0.30 6.05
N THR A 55 -29.50 1.11 7.05
CA THR A 55 -29.19 2.56 7.04
C THR A 55 -27.70 2.75 7.27
N ALA A 56 -27.09 2.04 8.23
CA ALA A 56 -25.65 2.11 8.50
C ALA A 56 -24.83 1.71 7.25
N GLN A 57 -25.22 0.65 6.57
CA GLN A 57 -24.55 0.19 5.34
C GLN A 57 -24.53 1.27 4.22
N VAL A 58 -25.55 2.12 4.16
CA VAL A 58 -25.64 3.17 3.12
C VAL A 58 -25.02 4.48 3.59
N SER A 59 -25.08 4.79 4.89
CA SER A 59 -24.59 6.06 5.43
C SER A 59 -23.14 6.01 5.89
N ASN A 60 -22.67 4.88 6.45
CA ASN A 60 -21.33 4.75 6.99
C ASN A 60 -20.31 4.44 5.89
N VAL A 61 -20.27 5.30 4.88
CA VAL A 61 -19.35 5.21 3.75
C VAL A 61 -18.10 6.01 4.09
N VAL A 62 -16.95 5.44 3.83
CA VAL A 62 -15.66 6.13 3.83
C VAL A 62 -15.44 6.70 2.43
N GLU A 63 -15.11 7.97 2.31
CA GLU A 63 -14.79 8.61 1.05
C GLU A 63 -13.27 8.75 0.91
N VAL A 64 -12.75 8.46 -0.26
CA VAL A 64 -11.36 8.74 -0.62
C VAL A 64 -11.28 10.16 -1.15
N ASN A 65 -10.46 10.99 -0.53
CA ASN A 65 -10.28 12.38 -0.91
C ASN A 65 -9.14 12.59 -1.90
N SER A 66 -8.07 11.83 -1.71
CA SER A 66 -6.90 11.84 -2.59
C SER A 66 -6.10 10.57 -2.41
N ALA A 67 -5.40 10.17 -3.44
CA ALA A 67 -4.38 9.15 -3.41
C ALA A 67 -3.08 9.71 -3.97
N THR A 68 -1.99 9.45 -3.28
CA THR A 68 -0.64 9.88 -3.66
C THR A 68 0.26 8.67 -3.62
N GLY A 69 1.04 8.45 -4.66
CA GLY A 69 2.06 7.43 -4.72
C GLY A 69 3.44 8.02 -4.50
N GLN A 70 4.32 7.34 -3.79
CA GLN A 70 5.73 7.63 -3.77
C GLN A 70 6.46 6.65 -4.69
N VAL A 71 7.38 7.17 -5.46
CA VAL A 71 8.15 6.40 -6.46
C VAL A 71 9.54 6.03 -5.94
N VAL A 72 10.01 6.73 -4.92
CA VAL A 72 11.23 6.42 -4.18
C VAL A 72 10.92 5.64 -2.92
N ASP A 73 11.90 4.99 -2.37
CA ASP A 73 11.80 4.38 -1.04
C ASP A 73 11.40 5.48 -0.02
N PRO A 74 10.38 5.26 0.83
CA PRO A 74 9.99 6.26 1.83
C PRO A 74 11.10 6.66 2.78
N ASP A 75 12.06 5.75 3.01
CA ASP A 75 13.23 5.97 3.86
C ASP A 75 14.44 6.53 3.08
N TRP A 76 14.30 6.72 1.75
CA TRP A 76 15.40 7.25 0.94
C TRP A 76 15.59 8.75 1.17
N GLU A 77 16.80 9.13 1.51
CA GLU A 77 17.25 10.52 1.61
C GLU A 77 18.47 10.73 0.70
N GLU A 78 18.40 11.77 -0.11
CA GLU A 78 19.44 12.15 -1.06
C GLU A 78 20.82 12.37 -0.38
N SER A 79 20.80 12.81 0.88
CA SER A 79 21.98 13.11 1.70
C SER A 79 22.26 12.04 2.78
N GLU A 80 21.70 10.85 2.69
CA GLU A 80 22.05 9.77 3.60
C GLU A 80 23.45 9.26 3.28
N ASP A 81 24.28 9.09 4.33
CA ASP A 81 25.66 8.61 4.20
C ASP A 81 25.73 7.11 4.44
N PHE A 82 26.32 6.39 3.51
CA PHE A 82 26.61 4.95 3.63
C PHE A 82 28.11 4.72 3.71
N ASP A 83 28.53 3.84 4.60
CA ASP A 83 29.92 3.39 4.75
C ASP A 83 30.06 1.95 4.26
N ASP A 84 31.30 1.56 3.92
CA ASP A 84 31.64 0.20 3.46
C ASP A 84 30.91 -0.24 2.16
N VAL A 85 30.57 0.70 1.27
CA VAL A 85 29.91 0.39 -0.01
C VAL A 85 30.93 -0.16 -1.00
N THR A 86 30.52 -1.18 -1.74
CA THR A 86 31.33 -1.79 -2.82
C THR A 86 30.72 -1.45 -4.17
N PHE A 87 31.54 -1.04 -5.12
CA PHE A 87 31.14 -0.84 -6.52
C PHE A 87 31.79 -1.91 -7.38
N GLU A 88 31.01 -2.55 -8.25
CA GLU A 88 31.47 -3.56 -9.20
C GLU A 88 31.43 -3.01 -10.62
N PHE A 89 32.60 -2.86 -11.24
CA PHE A 89 32.72 -2.38 -12.61
C PHE A 89 32.89 -3.56 -13.57
N ASN A 90 31.96 -3.72 -14.47
CA ASN A 90 31.99 -4.70 -15.54
C ASN A 90 32.42 -3.99 -16.84
N THR A 91 33.53 -4.43 -17.42
CA THR A 91 34.08 -3.79 -18.62
C THR A 91 34.01 -4.71 -19.84
N ASP A 92 33.44 -4.19 -20.93
CA ASP A 92 33.47 -4.79 -22.25
C ASP A 92 34.09 -3.79 -23.25
N ILE A 93 35.36 -3.42 -22.98
CA ILE A 93 36.12 -2.46 -23.77
C ILE A 93 37.32 -3.15 -24.37
N ASP A 94 37.62 -2.90 -25.66
CA ASP A 94 38.85 -3.39 -26.32
C ASP A 94 40.02 -2.45 -25.98
N VAL A 95 40.53 -2.55 -24.75
CA VAL A 95 41.65 -1.73 -24.27
C VAL A 95 42.97 -2.27 -24.80
N ALA A 96 43.72 -1.45 -25.52
CA ALA A 96 44.97 -1.86 -26.10
C ALA A 96 46.18 -1.29 -25.30
N GLY A 97 46.81 -2.17 -24.51
CA GLY A 97 48.15 -1.88 -24.02
C GLY A 97 48.23 -1.31 -22.60
N ASP A 98 48.76 -0.12 -22.42
CA ASP A 98 48.97 0.53 -21.13
C ASP A 98 47.91 1.64 -20.85
N ASP A 99 46.68 1.48 -21.40
CA ASP A 99 45.59 2.42 -21.18
C ASP A 99 44.97 2.22 -19.79
N THR A 100 44.64 3.34 -19.14
CA THR A 100 44.07 3.35 -17.80
C THR A 100 42.71 4.03 -17.80
N VAL A 101 41.80 3.53 -16.99
CA VAL A 101 40.50 4.17 -16.73
C VAL A 101 40.54 4.75 -15.33
N GLY A 102 40.31 6.03 -15.22
CA GLY A 102 40.11 6.72 -13.95
C GLY A 102 38.63 6.65 -13.56
N VAL A 103 38.31 6.30 -12.31
CA VAL A 103 36.98 6.37 -11.76
C VAL A 103 36.97 7.37 -10.62
N THR A 104 36.03 8.29 -10.65
CA THR A 104 35.80 9.27 -9.61
C THR A 104 34.38 9.14 -9.10
N LEU A 105 34.22 9.08 -7.78
CA LEU A 105 32.92 9.09 -7.11
C LEU A 105 32.74 10.45 -6.46
N GLU A 106 31.61 11.10 -6.71
CA GLU A 106 31.27 12.41 -6.14
C GLU A 106 29.92 12.35 -5.41
N ASP A 107 29.82 13.05 -4.29
CA ASP A 107 28.57 13.20 -3.55
C ASP A 107 27.67 14.31 -4.14
N VAL A 108 26.49 14.51 -3.56
CA VAL A 108 25.52 15.54 -3.98
C VAL A 108 26.06 16.99 -3.87
N ASP A 109 27.11 17.21 -3.09
CA ASP A 109 27.77 18.49 -2.91
C ASP A 109 29.03 18.67 -3.84
N GLU A 110 29.26 17.77 -4.78
CA GLU A 110 30.41 17.70 -5.68
C GLU A 110 31.73 17.49 -4.91
N GLU A 111 31.70 16.86 -3.72
CA GLU A 111 32.90 16.43 -3.00
C GLU A 111 33.27 14.99 -3.40
N ILE A 112 34.56 14.76 -3.66
CA ILE A 112 35.06 13.45 -4.06
C ILE A 112 34.96 12.50 -2.87
N ILE A 113 34.23 11.40 -3.06
CA ILE A 113 34.10 10.30 -2.12
C ILE A 113 35.35 9.43 -2.25
N ASP A 114 35.90 9.00 -1.12
CA ASP A 114 37.19 8.29 -1.05
C ASP A 114 38.41 9.13 -1.51
N GLY A 115 38.82 10.01 -0.64
CA GLY A 115 39.77 11.06 -0.65
C GLY A 115 41.23 10.78 -0.99
N GLU A 116 41.62 9.92 -1.86
CA GLU A 116 43.00 9.81 -2.35
C GLU A 116 43.06 9.60 -3.87
N ASP A 117 43.15 10.70 -4.60
CA ASP A 117 43.57 10.78 -6.01
C ASP A 117 43.00 9.69 -6.94
N GLY A 118 41.75 9.82 -7.36
CA GLY A 118 41.08 9.05 -8.40
C GLY A 118 41.55 7.56 -8.41
N THR A 119 40.72 6.65 -8.00
CA THR A 119 41.12 5.25 -8.06
C THR A 119 41.29 4.85 -9.53
N GLU A 120 42.56 4.90 -10.01
CA GLU A 120 42.87 4.39 -11.35
C GLU A 120 42.61 2.86 -11.33
N ILE A 121 41.46 2.44 -11.84
CA ILE A 121 41.20 1.04 -12.09
C ILE A 121 41.89 0.69 -13.39
N ALA A 122 42.90 -0.14 -13.31
CA ALA A 122 43.50 -0.73 -14.50
C ALA A 122 42.52 -1.77 -15.07
N LEU A 123 41.65 -1.34 -15.98
CA LEU A 123 40.69 -2.22 -16.62
C LEU A 123 41.38 -3.19 -17.56
N ASP A 124 41.24 -4.47 -17.30
CA ASP A 124 41.56 -5.51 -18.27
C ASP A 124 40.38 -5.64 -19.24
N SER A 125 40.65 -5.78 -20.51
CA SER A 125 39.71 -5.75 -21.66
C SER A 125 38.51 -6.73 -21.59
N ASP A 126 38.40 -7.52 -20.56
CA ASP A 126 37.35 -8.54 -20.37
C ASP A 126 37.33 -8.94 -18.89
N GLY A 127 37.02 -7.97 -18.01
CA GLY A 127 37.17 -8.17 -16.58
C GLY A 127 36.07 -7.49 -15.75
N THR A 128 35.99 -7.93 -14.51
CA THR A 128 35.24 -7.29 -13.43
C THR A 128 36.24 -6.78 -12.44
N ASP A 129 36.22 -5.50 -12.16
CA ASP A 129 37.01 -4.86 -11.12
C ASP A 129 36.08 -4.29 -10.04
N THR A 130 36.51 -4.30 -8.79
CA THR A 130 35.73 -3.81 -7.66
C THR A 130 36.48 -2.76 -6.88
N ILE A 131 35.76 -1.71 -6.48
CA ILE A 131 36.21 -0.77 -5.47
C ILE A 131 35.48 -1.15 -4.18
N GLU A 132 36.21 -1.63 -3.20
CA GLU A 132 35.69 -2.10 -1.92
C GLU A 132 35.87 -1.03 -0.84
N ASP A 133 35.01 -1.07 0.19
CA ASP A 133 35.12 -0.26 1.42
C ASP A 133 35.09 1.26 1.13
N VAL A 134 34.17 1.72 0.28
CA VAL A 134 33.97 3.17 0.00
C VAL A 134 33.12 3.76 1.11
N ASP A 135 33.68 4.77 1.80
CA ASP A 135 33.01 5.48 2.88
C ASP A 135 32.43 6.83 2.39
N GLY A 136 31.28 7.24 2.92
CA GLY A 136 30.67 8.51 2.60
C GLY A 136 29.93 8.53 1.27
N VAL A 137 29.47 7.36 0.80
CA VAL A 137 28.57 7.25 -0.34
C VAL A 137 27.22 7.83 0.05
N THR A 138 26.71 8.80 -0.72
CA THR A 138 25.43 9.45 -0.44
C THR A 138 24.29 8.78 -1.20
N GLY A 139 23.05 9.04 -0.79
CA GLY A 139 21.84 8.52 -1.45
C GLY A 139 21.76 8.87 -2.94
N VAL A 140 22.42 9.97 -3.37
CA VAL A 140 22.74 10.24 -4.78
C VAL A 140 24.24 10.35 -4.92
N THR A 141 24.84 9.48 -5.72
CA THR A 141 26.27 9.44 -5.96
C THR A 141 26.55 9.50 -7.46
N GLU A 142 27.34 10.47 -7.90
CA GLU A 142 27.80 10.56 -9.29
C GLU A 142 29.07 9.73 -9.47
N VAL A 143 29.02 8.83 -10.45
CA VAL A 143 30.17 8.04 -10.87
C VAL A 143 30.65 8.57 -12.19
N THR A 144 31.85 9.14 -12.20
CA THR A 144 32.51 9.65 -13.41
C THR A 144 33.64 8.70 -13.82
N VAL A 145 33.66 8.30 -15.07
CA VAL A 145 34.71 7.48 -15.65
C VAL A 145 35.46 8.28 -16.70
N ASP A 146 36.76 8.44 -16.43
CA ASP A 146 37.71 9.10 -17.34
C ASP A 146 38.50 8.01 -18.07
N PHE A 147 38.45 7.99 -19.39
CA PHE A 147 39.24 7.11 -20.21
C PHE A 147 40.44 7.89 -20.84
N ASP A 148 41.65 7.61 -20.40
CA ASP A 148 42.89 8.19 -20.94
C ASP A 148 43.63 7.14 -21.77
N ALA A 149 43.39 7.12 -23.07
CA ALA A 149 44.13 6.30 -24.00
C ALA A 149 45.52 6.92 -24.30
N THR A 150 46.57 6.15 -24.03
CA THR A 150 47.97 6.56 -24.25
C THR A 150 48.31 6.93 -25.71
N ASP A 151 47.40 6.72 -26.65
CA ASP A 151 47.62 6.98 -28.09
C ASP A 151 46.84 8.17 -28.66
N ASP A 152 46.44 9.16 -27.84
CA ASP A 152 45.88 10.47 -28.24
C ASP A 152 44.57 10.41 -29.08
N SER A 153 43.82 9.29 -29.06
CA SER A 153 42.69 9.09 -29.93
C SER A 153 41.33 8.92 -29.19
N ILE A 154 41.34 8.68 -27.90
CA ILE A 154 40.14 8.60 -27.09
C ILE A 154 40.41 9.29 -25.76
N VAL A 155 39.82 10.45 -25.56
CA VAL A 155 39.64 11.09 -24.24
C VAL A 155 38.17 11.28 -24.15
N ASP A 156 37.53 10.44 -23.42
CA ASP A 156 36.11 10.53 -23.17
C ASP A 156 35.83 10.47 -21.68
N GLU A 157 34.92 11.30 -21.24
CA GLU A 157 34.52 11.41 -19.83
C GLU A 157 32.99 11.21 -19.83
N GLU A 158 32.54 10.17 -19.17
CA GLU A 158 31.14 9.88 -19.00
C GLU A 158 30.81 9.77 -17.53
N SER A 159 29.64 10.28 -17.14
CA SER A 159 29.14 10.18 -15.78
C SER A 159 27.75 9.59 -15.72
N ILE A 160 27.47 8.93 -14.63
CA ILE A 160 26.15 8.38 -14.30
C ILE A 160 25.83 8.70 -12.85
N GLU A 161 24.67 9.26 -12.61
CA GLU A 161 24.17 9.43 -11.25
C GLU A 161 23.48 8.13 -10.79
N LEU A 162 23.87 7.67 -9.62
CA LEU A 162 23.29 6.49 -8.99
C LEU A 162 22.44 6.89 -7.81
N ARG A 163 21.33 6.19 -7.63
CA ARG A 163 20.54 6.21 -6.41
C ARG A 163 20.98 5.07 -5.53
N VAL A 164 21.47 5.36 -4.34
CA VAL A 164 21.95 4.37 -3.38
C VAL A 164 20.99 4.32 -2.20
N THR A 165 20.59 3.12 -1.81
CA THR A 165 19.76 2.86 -0.64
C THR A 165 20.34 1.66 0.12
N GLU A 166 20.04 1.54 1.41
CA GLU A 166 20.44 0.38 2.20
C GLU A 166 19.92 -0.93 1.57
N SER A 167 18.71 -0.93 1.02
CA SER A 167 18.12 -2.09 0.35
C SER A 167 18.88 -2.50 -0.92
N LEU A 168 19.38 -1.51 -1.69
CA LEU A 168 20.17 -1.79 -2.90
C LEU A 168 21.58 -2.31 -2.57
N ILE A 169 22.18 -1.78 -1.50
CA ILE A 169 23.47 -2.30 -0.99
C ILE A 169 23.31 -3.76 -0.53
N ASP A 170 22.24 -4.06 0.19
CA ASP A 170 21.95 -5.43 0.65
C ASP A 170 21.61 -6.39 -0.50
N GLU A 171 20.91 -5.92 -1.54
CA GLU A 171 20.60 -6.70 -2.74
C GLU A 171 21.86 -7.04 -3.54
N HIS A 172 22.83 -6.11 -3.56
CA HIS A 172 24.09 -6.23 -4.31
C HIS A 172 25.29 -6.45 -3.37
N GLU A 173 25.24 -7.50 -2.54
CA GLU A 173 26.32 -7.84 -1.59
C GLU A 173 27.72 -7.97 -2.21
N ASP A 174 27.82 -8.27 -3.51
CA ASP A 174 29.09 -8.37 -4.26
C ASP A 174 29.56 -7.01 -4.82
N GLY A 175 28.72 -5.99 -4.77
CA GLY A 175 28.95 -4.60 -5.22
C GLY A 175 27.88 -4.07 -6.15
N LEU A 176 27.67 -2.76 -6.12
CA LEU A 176 26.74 -2.04 -6.99
C LEU A 176 27.25 -2.13 -8.45
N PRO A 177 26.52 -2.77 -9.36
CA PRO A 177 27.02 -3.09 -10.69
C PRO A 177 26.96 -1.88 -11.63
N ILE A 178 28.11 -1.52 -12.21
CA ILE A 178 28.24 -0.51 -13.24
C ILE A 178 28.89 -1.16 -14.45
N THR A 179 28.30 -0.99 -15.62
CA THR A 179 28.84 -1.55 -16.87
C THR A 179 29.41 -0.42 -17.72
N ILE A 180 30.62 -0.63 -18.19
CA ILE A 180 31.33 0.27 -19.08
C ILE A 180 31.46 -0.41 -20.45
N GLU A 181 30.83 0.16 -21.47
CA GLU A 181 30.80 -0.40 -22.83
C GLU A 181 31.44 0.58 -23.84
N ASP A 182 32.10 0.03 -24.85
CA ASP A 182 32.51 0.79 -26.05
C ASP A 182 31.42 0.68 -27.11
N ASP A 183 30.89 1.82 -27.56
CA ASP A 183 29.86 1.87 -28.61
C ASP A 183 30.36 1.52 -30.02
N GLY A 184 31.67 1.26 -30.13
CA GLY A 184 32.35 0.87 -31.38
C GLY A 184 32.79 2.05 -32.25
N ASP A 185 32.49 3.28 -31.89
CA ASP A 185 32.98 4.51 -32.53
C ASP A 185 34.07 5.20 -31.69
N GLY A 186 34.42 4.61 -30.53
CA GLY A 186 35.46 5.08 -29.60
C GLY A 186 34.92 6.04 -28.55
N GLU A 187 33.63 6.06 -28.34
CA GLU A 187 32.97 6.68 -27.20
C GLU A 187 32.65 5.60 -26.17
N ILE A 188 32.83 5.87 -24.90
CA ILE A 188 32.42 4.97 -23.82
C ILE A 188 30.99 5.34 -23.38
N SER A 189 30.27 4.34 -22.92
CA SER A 189 28.96 4.51 -22.30
C SER A 189 28.94 3.82 -20.95
N LEU A 190 28.34 4.49 -19.97
CA LEU A 190 28.08 3.95 -18.66
C LEU A 190 26.64 3.49 -18.58
N SER A 191 26.41 2.34 -17.98
CA SER A 191 25.09 1.87 -17.66
C SER A 191 25.10 1.14 -16.32
N ALA A 192 23.98 1.22 -15.62
CA ALA A 192 23.70 0.46 -14.42
C ALA A 192 22.27 -0.07 -14.50
N PRO A 193 21.84 -1.03 -13.64
CA PRO A 193 20.43 -1.41 -13.55
C PRO A 193 19.51 -0.21 -13.33
N ASP A 194 18.31 -0.24 -13.91
CA ASP A 194 17.35 0.87 -13.89
C ASP A 194 17.00 1.31 -12.46
N ASN A 195 16.99 0.38 -11.49
CA ASN A 195 16.76 0.68 -10.08
C ASN A 195 17.91 1.42 -9.38
N LEU A 196 19.09 1.43 -9.97
CA LEU A 196 20.28 2.17 -9.48
C LEU A 196 20.45 3.52 -10.15
N VAL A 197 19.96 3.72 -11.38
CA VAL A 197 20.16 4.97 -12.13
C VAL A 197 19.27 6.08 -11.59
N ASN A 198 19.85 7.24 -11.31
CA ASN A 198 19.13 8.46 -10.96
C ASN A 198 19.01 9.40 -12.18
N ASP A 199 18.28 8.98 -13.20
CA ASP A 199 18.02 9.78 -14.40
C ASP A 199 16.79 10.71 -14.26
N GLY A 200 16.18 10.74 -13.06
CA GLY A 200 14.97 11.50 -12.78
C GLY A 200 13.72 10.90 -13.42
N VAL A 201 13.80 9.66 -13.91
CA VAL A 201 12.67 8.89 -14.41
C VAL A 201 12.54 7.61 -13.56
N TYR A 202 11.33 7.37 -13.08
CA TYR A 202 11.04 6.22 -12.25
C TYR A 202 10.13 5.26 -12.99
N ASP A 203 10.28 3.98 -12.74
CA ASP A 203 9.51 2.94 -13.44
C ASP A 203 8.23 2.56 -12.71
N GLU A 204 8.20 2.71 -11.39
CA GLU A 204 7.11 2.20 -10.57
C GLU A 204 6.80 3.07 -9.35
N VAL A 205 5.57 2.96 -8.87
CA VAL A 205 5.13 3.51 -7.58
C VAL A 205 5.36 2.45 -6.50
N ARG A 206 6.13 2.79 -5.49
CA ARG A 206 6.58 1.88 -4.43
C ARG A 206 5.73 1.94 -3.16
N SER A 207 5.09 3.07 -2.89
CA SER A 207 4.11 3.16 -1.80
C SER A 207 2.92 4.03 -2.19
N ALA A 208 1.79 3.80 -1.54
CA ALA A 208 0.57 4.56 -1.77
C ALA A 208 0.01 5.10 -0.45
N SER A 209 -0.30 6.38 -0.44
CA SER A 209 -0.94 7.07 0.68
C SER A 209 -2.31 7.57 0.26
N ILE A 210 -3.36 7.00 0.85
CA ILE A 210 -4.74 7.24 0.49
C ILE A 210 -5.44 7.97 1.63
N MET A 211 -5.76 9.24 1.40
CA MET A 211 -6.47 10.06 2.39
C MET A 211 -7.96 9.73 2.38
N VAL A 212 -8.48 9.40 3.56
CA VAL A 212 -9.87 9.01 3.76
C VAL A 212 -10.59 9.92 4.73
N SER A 213 -11.87 10.13 4.50
CA SER A 213 -12.78 10.86 5.37
C SER A 213 -14.15 10.17 5.44
N LEU A 214 -14.98 10.60 6.38
CA LEU A 214 -16.37 10.14 6.44
C LEU A 214 -17.24 10.81 5.37
N GLY A 215 -18.07 10.00 4.74
CA GLY A 215 -19.13 10.50 3.87
C GLY A 215 -20.17 11.34 4.63
N PRO A 216 -20.91 12.24 3.94
CA PRO A 216 -21.88 13.12 4.57
C PRO A 216 -22.99 12.34 5.28
N GLY A 217 -23.09 12.49 6.60
CA GLY A 217 -24.10 11.84 7.43
C GLY A 217 -23.72 10.45 7.92
N ALA A 218 -22.49 10.04 7.75
CA ALA A 218 -21.94 8.85 8.39
C ALA A 218 -21.77 9.07 9.89
N ASP A 219 -21.95 8.00 10.65
CA ASP A 219 -21.49 7.93 12.02
C ASP A 219 -19.97 7.57 12.02
N ALA A 220 -19.32 7.62 13.18
CA ALA A 220 -17.91 7.24 13.29
C ALA A 220 -17.67 5.82 12.77
N VAL A 221 -16.64 5.62 11.96
CA VAL A 221 -16.26 4.33 11.37
C VAL A 221 -14.93 3.87 11.95
N ASP A 222 -14.92 2.66 12.49
CA ASP A 222 -13.69 2.01 12.97
C ASP A 222 -12.98 1.30 11.81
N LEU A 223 -11.87 1.89 11.37
CA LEU A 223 -11.05 1.35 10.29
C LEU A 223 -10.27 0.10 10.70
N SER A 224 -10.03 -0.12 12.00
CA SER A 224 -9.37 -1.35 12.47
C SER A 224 -10.19 -2.60 12.20
N SER A 225 -11.51 -2.45 12.09
CA SER A 225 -12.47 -3.51 11.78
C SER A 225 -12.88 -3.54 10.31
N ALA A 226 -12.42 -2.58 9.52
CA ALA A 226 -12.65 -2.55 8.07
C ALA A 226 -11.78 -3.61 7.37
N THR A 227 -12.22 -4.05 6.21
CA THR A 227 -11.45 -4.93 5.33
C THR A 227 -10.96 -4.11 4.15
N PHE A 228 -9.65 -4.15 3.93
CA PHE A 228 -8.98 -3.54 2.81
C PHE A 228 -8.67 -4.61 1.76
N GLU A 229 -8.83 -4.26 0.50
CA GLU A 229 -8.53 -5.14 -0.61
C GLU A 229 -7.78 -4.32 -1.68
N PHE A 230 -6.61 -4.80 -2.05
CA PHE A 230 -5.79 -4.26 -3.13
C PHE A 230 -5.76 -5.27 -4.27
N ILE A 231 -6.06 -4.82 -5.49
CA ILE A 231 -6.13 -5.65 -6.68
C ILE A 231 -5.21 -5.02 -7.72
N GLY A 232 -3.97 -5.48 -7.74
CA GLY A 232 -2.98 -5.23 -8.77
C GLY A 232 -2.74 -6.50 -9.58
N ASP A 233 -1.48 -6.85 -9.80
CA ASP A 233 -1.09 -8.13 -10.39
C ASP A 233 -1.46 -9.30 -9.47
N GLU A 234 -1.32 -9.10 -8.18
CA GLU A 234 -1.83 -10.01 -7.15
C GLU A 234 -2.95 -9.32 -6.35
N THR A 235 -3.75 -10.11 -5.66
CA THR A 235 -4.84 -9.59 -4.82
C THR A 235 -4.51 -9.83 -3.36
N VAL A 236 -4.37 -8.75 -2.61
CA VAL A 236 -4.17 -8.76 -1.17
C VAL A 236 -5.44 -8.28 -0.48
N ARG A 237 -5.86 -8.99 0.57
CA ARG A 237 -7.06 -8.66 1.33
C ARG A 237 -6.88 -9.00 2.80
N GLY A 238 -7.17 -8.06 3.68
CA GLY A 238 -7.09 -8.27 5.12
C GLY A 238 -7.64 -7.09 5.92
N GLN A 239 -7.53 -7.20 7.23
CA GLN A 239 -7.73 -6.10 8.17
C GLN A 239 -6.36 -5.49 8.49
N PRO A 240 -6.26 -4.23 8.96
CA PRO A 240 -4.97 -3.60 9.28
C PRO A 240 -4.11 -4.40 10.27
N SER A 241 -4.75 -5.16 11.16
CA SER A 241 -4.04 -6.02 12.11
C SER A 241 -3.47 -7.32 11.52
N GLU A 242 -3.84 -7.64 10.30
CA GLU A 242 -3.41 -8.84 9.55
C GLU A 242 -2.42 -8.50 8.44
N LEU A 243 -2.30 -7.23 8.08
CA LEU A 243 -1.43 -6.71 7.04
C LEU A 243 -0.35 -5.84 7.69
N GLU A 244 0.91 -6.25 7.58
CA GLU A 244 2.06 -5.52 8.13
C GLU A 244 2.45 -4.32 7.26
N ASP A 245 2.21 -4.43 5.95
CA ASP A 245 2.52 -3.39 4.95
C ASP A 245 1.41 -2.33 4.79
N LEU A 246 0.29 -2.46 5.56
CA LEU A 246 -0.81 -1.50 5.55
C LEU A 246 -0.96 -0.85 6.91
N GLU A 247 -0.75 0.45 6.98
CA GLU A 247 -0.80 1.24 8.19
C GLU A 247 -1.84 2.35 8.10
N ILE A 248 -2.49 2.63 9.24
CA ILE A 248 -3.39 3.77 9.37
C ILE A 248 -2.68 4.87 10.13
N GLN A 249 -2.48 5.99 9.45
CA GLN A 249 -1.68 7.11 9.90
C GLN A 249 -2.54 8.38 9.99
N ASP A 250 -2.03 9.36 10.73
CA ASP A 250 -2.53 10.72 10.66
C ASP A 250 -1.95 11.44 9.42
N LEU A 251 -2.29 12.73 9.26
CA LEU A 251 -1.79 13.52 8.13
C LEU A 251 -0.30 13.92 8.23
N ASP A 252 0.31 13.68 9.38
CA ASP A 252 1.74 13.91 9.62
C ASP A 252 2.57 12.64 9.38
N GLY A 253 1.92 11.51 8.99
CA GLY A 253 2.55 10.23 8.71
C GLY A 253 2.84 9.39 9.98
N GLU A 254 2.28 9.76 11.13
CA GLU A 254 2.46 9.00 12.36
C GLU A 254 1.33 7.95 12.51
N ASN A 255 1.69 6.74 12.91
CA ASN A 255 0.73 5.67 13.15
C ASN A 255 -0.22 6.01 14.28
N VAL A 256 -1.53 5.84 14.06
CA VAL A 256 -2.55 6.17 15.05
C VAL A 256 -2.99 4.93 15.83
N ASP A 257 -2.98 5.05 17.18
CA ASP A 257 -3.49 4.00 18.06
C ASP A 257 -5.02 3.85 17.97
N ASN A 258 -5.72 4.97 17.74
CA ASN A 258 -7.18 5.02 17.60
C ASN A 258 -7.55 5.16 16.13
N GLN A 259 -7.81 4.04 15.48
CA GLN A 259 -8.15 3.95 14.05
C GLN A 259 -9.65 4.23 13.77
N VAL A 260 -10.28 5.07 14.58
CA VAL A 260 -11.69 5.47 14.42
C VAL A 260 -11.75 6.79 13.67
N LEU A 261 -12.32 6.76 12.50
CA LEU A 261 -12.57 7.93 11.67
C LEU A 261 -13.82 8.65 12.17
N GLU A 262 -13.65 9.87 12.66
CA GLU A 262 -14.73 10.72 13.18
C GLU A 262 -15.12 11.80 12.17
N SER A 263 -16.29 12.44 12.40
CA SER A 263 -16.71 13.58 11.58
C SER A 263 -15.69 14.72 11.71
N ASP A 264 -15.31 15.32 10.58
CA ASP A 264 -14.33 16.40 10.48
C ASP A 264 -12.86 15.97 10.68
N GLU A 265 -12.58 14.66 10.73
CA GLU A 265 -11.24 14.08 10.78
C GLU A 265 -10.90 13.42 9.44
N ASN A 266 -9.62 13.51 9.06
CA ASN A 266 -9.07 12.76 7.94
C ASN A 266 -7.97 11.86 8.47
N LEU A 267 -7.95 10.63 8.01
CA LEU A 267 -6.88 9.68 8.24
C LEU A 267 -6.27 9.29 6.89
N GLN A 268 -5.10 8.73 6.95
CA GLN A 268 -4.37 8.23 5.79
C GLN A 268 -4.20 6.71 5.92
N VAL A 269 -4.50 6.00 4.85
CA VAL A 269 -4.14 4.60 4.70
C VAL A 269 -2.85 4.58 3.90
N HIS A 270 -1.76 4.20 4.54
CA HIS A 270 -0.45 4.04 3.92
C HIS A 270 -0.22 2.56 3.59
N ILE A 271 0.27 2.29 2.39
CA ILE A 271 0.53 0.93 1.90
C ILE A 271 1.94 0.92 1.31
N ASP A 272 2.80 0.07 1.85
CA ASP A 272 4.07 -0.26 1.21
C ASP A 272 3.84 -1.31 0.12
N LEU A 273 4.01 -0.91 -1.13
CA LEU A 273 3.78 -1.74 -2.30
C LEU A 273 5.05 -2.52 -2.71
N ALA A 274 6.21 -2.07 -2.25
CA ALA A 274 7.50 -2.67 -2.58
C ALA A 274 7.93 -3.76 -1.59
N SER A 275 7.21 -3.89 -0.47
CA SER A 275 7.47 -4.94 0.52
C SER A 275 6.98 -6.31 0.03
N ASP A 276 7.77 -7.35 0.28
CA ASP A 276 7.43 -8.75 -0.04
C ASP A 276 6.63 -9.47 1.07
N VAL A 277 6.28 -8.78 2.16
CA VAL A 277 5.70 -9.41 3.36
C VAL A 277 4.26 -9.86 3.14
N ASP A 278 3.39 -8.95 2.71
CA ASP A 278 1.95 -9.22 2.54
C ASP A 278 1.58 -9.58 1.09
N GLY A 279 2.50 -9.40 0.14
CA GLY A 279 2.32 -9.68 -1.28
C GLY A 279 1.59 -8.56 -2.03
N PHE A 280 1.70 -7.33 -1.54
CA PHE A 280 1.39 -6.16 -2.35
C PHE A 280 2.37 -6.10 -3.53
N ASN A 281 1.98 -5.44 -4.60
CA ASN A 281 2.85 -5.22 -5.74
C ASN A 281 2.88 -3.74 -6.11
N THR A 282 4.03 -3.30 -6.59
CA THR A 282 4.24 -1.97 -7.13
C THR A 282 3.31 -1.69 -8.31
N ILE A 283 3.07 -0.42 -8.62
CA ILE A 283 2.25 -0.02 -9.77
C ILE A 283 3.20 0.57 -10.82
N GLU A 284 3.38 -0.14 -11.93
CA GLU A 284 4.25 0.32 -13.03
C GLU A 284 3.74 1.63 -13.64
N ALA A 285 4.64 2.40 -14.23
CA ALA A 285 4.31 3.65 -14.92
C ALA A 285 3.27 3.42 -16.02
N GLY A 286 2.10 4.05 -15.89
CA GLY A 286 0.97 3.92 -16.81
C GLY A 286 -0.02 2.81 -16.48
N ASP A 287 0.26 1.98 -15.48
CA ASP A 287 -0.63 0.94 -15.01
C ASP A 287 -1.55 1.41 -13.88
N SER A 288 -2.44 0.55 -13.43
CA SER A 288 -3.40 0.88 -12.38
C SER A 288 -3.71 -0.32 -11.50
N ALA A 289 -3.98 -0.04 -10.23
CA ALA A 289 -4.50 -0.99 -9.26
C ALA A 289 -5.86 -0.51 -8.73
N GLU A 290 -6.68 -1.42 -8.23
CA GLU A 290 -7.96 -1.10 -7.59
C GLU A 290 -7.82 -1.28 -6.08
N PHE A 291 -8.20 -0.26 -5.33
CA PHE A 291 -8.21 -0.28 -3.88
C PHE A 291 -9.64 -0.20 -3.36
N GLN A 292 -10.01 -1.15 -2.52
CA GLN A 292 -11.35 -1.25 -1.96
C GLN A 292 -11.32 -1.24 -0.45
N ILE A 293 -12.17 -0.42 0.16
CA ILE A 293 -12.44 -0.39 1.60
C ILE A 293 -13.84 -0.93 1.82
N THR A 294 -13.97 -1.93 2.71
CA THR A 294 -15.28 -2.45 3.17
C THR A 294 -15.39 -2.23 4.66
N THR A 295 -16.31 -1.37 5.09
CA THR A 295 -16.53 -1.09 6.53
C THR A 295 -17.18 -2.28 7.23
N ALA A 296 -17.15 -2.30 8.57
CA ALA A 296 -17.81 -3.34 9.37
C ALA A 296 -19.32 -3.43 9.12
N ASP A 297 -19.95 -2.31 8.77
CA ASP A 297 -21.38 -2.24 8.41
C ASP A 297 -21.66 -2.72 6.98
N GLY A 298 -20.62 -3.03 6.20
CA GLY A 298 -20.68 -3.52 4.83
C GLY A 298 -20.83 -2.45 3.76
N ALA A 299 -20.59 -1.17 4.10
CA ALA A 299 -20.42 -0.13 3.09
C ALA A 299 -19.10 -0.32 2.35
N GLN A 300 -19.09 -0.05 1.06
CA GLN A 300 -17.93 -0.28 0.19
C GLN A 300 -17.57 1.01 -0.56
N THR A 301 -16.29 1.27 -0.61
CA THR A 301 -15.68 2.32 -1.43
C THR A 301 -14.60 1.70 -2.27
N ILE A 302 -14.58 2.05 -3.54
CA ILE A 302 -13.61 1.56 -4.52
C ILE A 302 -12.94 2.78 -5.14
N GLU A 303 -11.62 2.78 -5.15
CA GLU A 303 -10.79 3.78 -5.80
C GLU A 303 -9.85 3.08 -6.78
N VAL A 304 -9.59 3.72 -7.92
CA VAL A 304 -8.64 3.23 -8.91
C VAL A 304 -7.39 4.08 -8.82
N LEU A 305 -6.31 3.48 -8.36
CA LEU A 305 -4.99 4.06 -8.27
C LEU A 305 -4.33 3.93 -9.64
N MET A 306 -4.06 5.04 -10.30
CA MET A 306 -3.51 5.04 -11.66
C MET A 306 -2.18 5.78 -11.69
N ALA A 307 -1.10 5.06 -11.88
CA ALA A 307 0.21 5.67 -12.04
C ALA A 307 0.29 6.45 -13.37
N PRO A 308 0.83 7.67 -13.36
CA PRO A 308 1.15 8.39 -14.60
C PRO A 308 2.06 7.57 -15.51
N SER A 309 1.96 7.77 -16.83
CA SER A 309 2.81 7.06 -17.81
C SER A 309 4.28 7.50 -17.79
N THR A 310 4.61 8.52 -17.03
CA THR A 310 5.97 8.98 -16.79
C THR A 310 6.02 9.48 -15.36
N LEU A 311 6.92 8.94 -14.59
CA LEU A 311 7.15 9.27 -13.20
C LEU A 311 8.45 10.08 -13.14
N THR A 312 8.34 11.36 -12.81
CA THR A 312 9.50 12.32 -12.79
C THR A 312 9.58 13.11 -11.51
N ASP A 313 8.65 12.90 -10.60
CA ASP A 313 8.63 13.53 -9.29
C ASP A 313 8.60 12.42 -8.24
N ASP A 314 9.20 12.62 -7.09
CA ASP A 314 9.27 11.65 -5.98
C ASP A 314 7.89 11.22 -5.48
N ALA A 315 6.90 12.09 -5.64
CA ALA A 315 5.50 11.81 -5.29
C ALA A 315 4.57 12.20 -6.44
N VAL A 316 3.65 11.29 -6.79
CA VAL A 316 2.70 11.46 -7.87
C VAL A 316 1.27 11.29 -7.39
N SER A 317 0.31 11.91 -8.09
CA SER A 317 -1.12 11.66 -7.83
C SER A 317 -1.55 10.40 -8.57
N LEU A 318 -2.18 9.50 -7.84
CA LEU A 318 -2.71 8.23 -8.34
C LEU A 318 -4.17 8.34 -8.72
#